data_1f67c333314b16394baed53c57a62386
#
_entry.id   1f67c333314b16394baed53c57a62386
#
_cell.length_a   1.000
_cell.length_b   1.000
_cell.length_c   1.000
_cell.angle_alpha   90.00
_cell.angle_beta   90.00
_cell.angle_gamma   90.00
#
_symmetry.space_group_name_H-M   'P 1'
#
loop_
_entity.id
_entity.type
_entity.pdbx_description
1 polymer ?
#
loop_
_entity_poly.entity_id
_entity_poly.type
_entity_poly.pdbx_seq_one_letter_code
_entity_poly.pdbx_strand_id
1 'polypeptide(L)'
;EIGSGLVGSEMCIRDRCCEVIYNPLTVLPKGRGKKEYRRILAVGRFSFGHKGFDILIKAFSVFVKTHPDWTLEIVGEGPEEALYRSLINEYELEKSIALHPFTKEVQEYYAHSSMYVLSSRWEGFGLVMIEAMAHGLPVIASDLPITRELLKDKDMAVLFETGNIAQLAGCMSYMADRTDWEWMGNKAVEYADTFHIEKVCDSWNNLLKKVVYGTR
;
A
#
# COMPACT_ATOMS: atom_id res chain seq x y z
N GLU A 1 -5.48 34.09 17.68
CA GLU A 1 -5.53 32.65 17.30
C GLU A 1 -5.58 32.56 15.78
N ILE A 2 -4.45 32.30 15.17
CA ILE A 2 -4.38 32.01 13.74
C ILE A 2 -4.78 30.55 13.61
N GLY A 3 -6.00 30.28 13.16
CA GLY A 3 -6.46 28.96 12.79
C GLY A 3 -5.51 28.36 11.78
N SER A 4 -4.77 27.35 12.19
CA SER A 4 -3.87 26.57 11.36
C SER A 4 -4.71 25.80 10.35
N GLY A 5 -4.78 26.21 9.14
CA GLY A 5 -5.26 25.30 8.17
C GLY A 5 -6.08 25.89 7.06
N LEU A 6 -6.09 25.41 5.97
CA LEU A 6 -7.01 25.52 4.82
C LEU A 6 -7.00 26.86 4.04
N VAL A 7 -6.82 28.01 4.69
CA VAL A 7 -6.81 29.30 3.98
C VAL A 7 -5.64 29.39 2.99
N GLY A 8 -4.48 28.85 3.34
CA GLY A 8 -3.31 28.85 2.44
C GLY A 8 -3.44 27.88 1.27
N SER A 9 -4.00 26.68 1.49
CA SER A 9 -4.14 25.68 0.44
C SER A 9 -5.20 26.06 -0.60
N GLU A 10 -6.35 26.59 -0.17
CA GLU A 10 -7.39 27.06 -1.11
C GLU A 10 -6.94 28.27 -1.92
N MET A 11 -6.17 29.19 -1.33
CA MET A 11 -5.65 30.35 -2.05
C MET A 11 -4.61 29.93 -3.11
N CYS A 12 -3.70 29.00 -2.78
CA CYS A 12 -2.74 28.47 -3.75
C CYS A 12 -3.40 27.72 -4.90
N ILE A 13 -4.45 26.95 -4.64
CA ILE A 13 -5.20 26.22 -5.68
C ILE A 13 -5.91 27.21 -6.62
N ARG A 14 -6.48 28.29 -6.11
CA ARG A 14 -7.13 29.32 -6.92
C ARG A 14 -6.15 30.07 -7.84
N ASP A 15 -4.93 30.32 -7.37
CA ASP A 15 -3.93 31.09 -8.13
C ASP A 15 -3.15 30.23 -9.14
N ARG A 16 -3.45 28.93 -9.30
CA ARG A 16 -2.76 27.99 -10.20
C ARG A 16 -1.24 27.89 -9.99
N CYS A 17 -0.78 28.28 -8.81
CA CYS A 17 0.65 28.27 -8.46
C CYS A 17 1.08 26.98 -7.72
N CYS A 18 0.20 25.98 -7.59
CA CYS A 18 0.50 24.72 -6.93
C CYS A 18 0.79 23.64 -7.96
N GLU A 19 1.93 22.98 -7.81
CA GLU A 19 2.30 21.77 -8.53
C GLU A 19 2.49 20.65 -7.52
N VAL A 20 1.86 19.50 -7.76
CA VAL A 20 1.97 18.33 -6.87
C VAL A 20 3.18 17.52 -7.31
N ILE A 21 4.13 17.33 -6.41
CA ILE A 21 5.28 16.45 -6.61
C ILE A 21 5.25 15.40 -5.51
N TYR A 22 5.08 14.14 -5.91
CA TYR A 22 4.96 13.02 -5.00
C TYR A 22 6.30 12.63 -4.37
N ASN A 23 6.23 11.90 -3.26
CA ASN A 23 7.42 11.32 -2.63
C ASN A 23 8.07 10.30 -3.57
N PRO A 24 9.41 10.33 -3.70
CA PRO A 24 10.12 9.39 -4.55
C PRO A 24 10.17 7.99 -3.97
N LEU A 25 10.16 6.99 -4.85
CA LEU A 25 10.60 5.64 -4.54
C LEU A 25 12.13 5.63 -4.50
N THR A 26 12.71 5.36 -3.34
CA THR A 26 14.16 5.35 -3.13
C THR A 26 14.76 3.94 -3.08
N VAL A 27 13.89 2.93 -3.06
CA VAL A 27 14.28 1.53 -2.93
C VAL A 27 14.13 0.84 -4.27
N LEU A 28 15.23 0.31 -4.82
CA LEU A 28 15.21 -0.47 -6.05
C LEU A 28 14.77 -1.92 -5.76
N PRO A 29 13.83 -2.49 -6.53
CA PRO A 29 13.34 -3.84 -6.28
C PRO A 29 14.44 -4.90 -6.50
N LYS A 30 14.56 -5.84 -5.56
CA LYS A 30 15.49 -7.00 -5.63
C LYS A 30 14.82 -8.28 -6.10
N GLY A 31 13.73 -8.22 -6.78
CA GLY A 31 13.00 -9.39 -7.24
C GLY A 31 11.57 -9.02 -7.57
N ARG A 32 10.78 -10.04 -7.90
CA ARG A 32 9.41 -9.84 -8.34
C ARG A 32 8.47 -10.83 -7.70
N GLY A 33 7.35 -10.34 -7.19
CA GLY A 33 6.28 -11.16 -6.67
C GLY A 33 5.65 -12.06 -7.74
N LYS A 34 5.09 -13.20 -7.30
CA LYS A 34 4.47 -14.20 -8.18
C LYS A 34 3.23 -14.78 -7.53
N LYS A 35 2.21 -15.11 -8.35
CA LYS A 35 0.97 -15.71 -7.88
C LYS A 35 1.20 -17.03 -7.14
N GLU A 36 2.15 -17.83 -7.59
CA GLU A 36 2.44 -19.16 -7.07
C GLU A 36 2.87 -19.18 -5.61
N TYR A 37 3.34 -18.04 -5.09
CA TYR A 37 3.69 -17.94 -3.66
C TYR A 37 2.46 -18.01 -2.75
N ARG A 38 1.26 -17.61 -3.25
CA ARG A 38 0.00 -17.60 -2.50
C ARG A 38 0.15 -16.90 -1.15
N ARG A 39 0.86 -15.79 -1.16
CA ARG A 39 1.22 -15.02 0.02
C ARG A 39 0.72 -13.59 -0.11
N ILE A 40 -0.05 -13.17 0.88
CA ILE A 40 -0.48 -11.79 1.07
C ILE A 40 0.55 -11.12 1.97
N LEU A 41 0.96 -9.91 1.62
CA LEU A 41 1.89 -9.11 2.41
C LEU A 41 1.23 -7.83 2.89
N ALA A 42 1.49 -7.47 4.15
CA ALA A 42 1.24 -6.15 4.70
C ALA A 42 2.46 -5.68 5.48
N VAL A 43 2.82 -4.39 5.36
CA VAL A 43 4.01 -3.82 5.98
C VAL A 43 3.65 -2.53 6.71
N GLY A 44 4.08 -2.39 7.96
CA GLY A 44 3.88 -1.14 8.66
C GLY A 44 4.08 -1.24 10.17
N ARG A 45 4.08 -0.09 10.83
CA ARG A 45 4.21 0.00 12.29
C ARG A 45 2.94 -0.55 12.97
N PHE A 46 3.11 -1.30 14.06
CA PHE A 46 2.03 -1.82 14.90
C PHE A 46 1.62 -0.76 15.93
N SER A 47 0.94 0.31 15.47
CA SER A 47 0.63 1.46 16.29
C SER A 47 -0.81 1.93 16.17
N PHE A 48 -1.51 1.97 17.29
CA PHE A 48 -2.80 2.64 17.53
C PHE A 48 -3.84 2.51 16.41
N GLY A 49 -3.99 1.31 15.87
CA GLY A 49 -4.98 1.00 14.84
C GLY A 49 -4.76 1.68 13.48
N HIS A 50 -3.71 2.48 13.29
CA HIS A 50 -3.50 3.22 12.05
C HIS A 50 -3.42 2.32 10.83
N LYS A 51 -2.65 1.23 10.91
CA LYS A 51 -2.43 0.31 9.79
C LYS A 51 -3.57 -0.70 9.59
N GLY A 52 -4.52 -0.77 10.55
CA GLY A 52 -5.71 -1.61 10.41
C GLY A 52 -5.42 -3.10 10.31
N PHE A 53 -4.31 -3.58 10.88
CA PHE A 53 -3.98 -5.00 10.84
C PHE A 53 -4.98 -5.87 11.59
N ASP A 54 -5.69 -5.31 12.57
CA ASP A 54 -6.83 -5.96 13.21
C ASP A 54 -7.98 -6.24 12.21
N ILE A 55 -8.24 -5.30 11.30
CA ILE A 55 -9.22 -5.48 10.20
C ILE A 55 -8.72 -6.54 9.22
N LEU A 56 -7.43 -6.48 8.86
CA LEU A 56 -6.82 -7.42 7.93
C LEU A 56 -6.85 -8.86 8.47
N ILE A 57 -6.48 -9.08 9.73
CA ILE A 57 -6.51 -10.41 10.37
C ILE A 57 -7.94 -10.97 10.34
N LYS A 58 -8.94 -10.15 10.72
CA LYS A 58 -10.36 -10.55 10.68
C LYS A 58 -10.85 -10.85 9.25
N ALA A 59 -10.46 -10.04 8.27
CA ALA A 59 -10.81 -10.29 6.87
C ALA A 59 -10.13 -11.56 6.34
N PHE A 60 -8.88 -11.78 6.71
CA PHE A 60 -8.15 -12.99 6.34
C PHE A 60 -8.79 -14.26 6.93
N SER A 61 -9.35 -14.22 8.16
CA SER A 61 -10.08 -15.35 8.75
C SER A 61 -11.31 -15.78 7.95
N VAL A 62 -11.89 -14.86 7.18
CA VAL A 62 -12.99 -15.17 6.25
C VAL A 62 -12.44 -15.73 4.94
N PHE A 63 -11.43 -15.05 4.37
CA PHE A 63 -10.81 -15.40 3.10
C PHE A 63 -10.19 -16.81 3.10
N VAL A 64 -9.44 -17.19 4.15
CA VAL A 64 -8.72 -18.46 4.23
C VAL A 64 -9.63 -19.67 4.22
N LYS A 65 -10.91 -19.54 4.58
CA LYS A 65 -11.90 -20.64 4.52
C LYS A 65 -12.15 -21.16 3.11
N THR A 66 -12.02 -20.29 2.12
CA THR A 66 -12.18 -20.64 0.70
C THR A 66 -10.83 -20.75 -0.03
N HIS A 67 -9.76 -20.22 0.56
CA HIS A 67 -8.40 -20.22 0.00
C HIS A 67 -7.39 -20.74 1.05
N PRO A 68 -7.52 -22.01 1.49
CA PRO A 68 -6.77 -22.54 2.66
C PRO A 68 -5.25 -22.66 2.42
N ASP A 69 -4.80 -22.54 1.20
CA ASP A 69 -3.41 -22.61 0.78
C ASP A 69 -2.72 -21.22 0.69
N TRP A 70 -3.45 -20.16 1.06
CA TRP A 70 -2.90 -18.82 1.16
C TRP A 70 -2.42 -18.50 2.57
N THR A 71 -1.36 -17.70 2.66
CA THR A 71 -0.79 -17.19 3.91
C THR A 71 -0.78 -15.68 3.94
N LEU A 72 -0.73 -15.11 5.15
CA LEU A 72 -0.60 -13.69 5.39
C LEU A 72 0.70 -13.42 6.18
N GLU A 73 1.56 -12.59 5.62
CA GLU A 73 2.77 -12.09 6.26
C GLU A 73 2.56 -10.63 6.66
N ILE A 74 2.72 -10.31 7.93
CA ILE A 74 2.66 -8.93 8.43
C ILE A 74 4.04 -8.56 8.98
N VAL A 75 4.69 -7.61 8.34
CA VAL A 75 6.05 -7.18 8.70
C VAL A 75 6.00 -5.83 9.40
N GLY A 76 6.51 -5.77 10.63
CA GLY A 76 6.55 -4.55 11.40
C GLY A 76 6.77 -4.79 12.88
N GLU A 77 6.70 -3.72 13.65
CA GLU A 77 6.84 -3.76 15.10
C GLU A 77 6.03 -2.64 15.76
N GLY A 78 5.73 -2.78 17.03
CA GLY A 78 5.08 -1.75 17.81
C GLY A 78 4.19 -2.29 18.94
N PRO A 79 3.51 -1.39 19.68
CA PRO A 79 2.81 -1.74 20.90
C PRO A 79 1.59 -2.65 20.71
N GLU A 80 1.04 -2.75 19.50
CA GLU A 80 -0.15 -3.56 19.22
C GLU A 80 0.17 -5.02 18.84
N GLU A 81 1.42 -5.45 18.88
CA GLU A 81 1.79 -6.82 18.54
C GLU A 81 1.03 -7.87 19.38
N ALA A 82 0.88 -7.62 20.69
CA ALA A 82 0.13 -8.49 21.57
C ALA A 82 -1.34 -8.62 21.18
N LEU A 83 -1.97 -7.53 20.73
CA LEU A 83 -3.33 -7.54 20.18
C LEU A 83 -3.42 -8.42 18.94
N TYR A 84 -2.49 -8.26 18.00
CA TYR A 84 -2.51 -9.04 16.75
C TYR A 84 -2.29 -10.53 17.00
N ARG A 85 -1.37 -10.88 17.90
CA ARG A 85 -1.18 -12.27 18.34
C ARG A 85 -2.44 -12.86 19.02
N SER A 86 -3.13 -12.06 19.83
CA SER A 86 -4.41 -12.47 20.44
C SER A 86 -5.48 -12.73 19.38
N LEU A 87 -5.61 -11.86 18.38
CA LEU A 87 -6.57 -12.06 17.28
C LEU A 87 -6.21 -13.30 16.42
N ILE A 88 -4.93 -13.51 16.13
CA ILE A 88 -4.48 -14.71 15.39
C ILE A 88 -4.87 -15.97 16.12
N ASN A 89 -4.67 -16.02 17.43
CA ASN A 89 -5.07 -17.16 18.27
C ASN A 89 -6.60 -17.31 18.36
N GLU A 90 -7.33 -16.21 18.56
CA GLU A 90 -8.80 -16.20 18.63
C GLU A 90 -9.46 -16.78 17.36
N TYR A 91 -8.88 -16.52 16.20
CA TYR A 91 -9.36 -17.01 14.91
C TYR A 91 -8.67 -18.30 14.44
N GLU A 92 -7.82 -18.93 15.27
CA GLU A 92 -7.09 -20.18 14.96
C GLU A 92 -6.25 -20.09 13.68
N LEU A 93 -5.52 -18.94 13.49
CA LEU A 93 -4.79 -18.61 12.26
C LEU A 93 -3.26 -18.75 12.39
N GLU A 94 -2.73 -19.37 13.45
CA GLU A 94 -1.30 -19.46 13.73
C GLU A 94 -0.50 -20.17 12.63
N LYS A 95 -1.16 -21.03 11.85
CA LYS A 95 -0.55 -21.74 10.73
C LYS A 95 -0.59 -20.96 9.42
N SER A 96 -1.43 -19.93 9.34
CA SER A 96 -1.71 -19.18 8.11
C SER A 96 -1.28 -17.72 8.17
N ILE A 97 -1.03 -17.17 9.38
CA ILE A 97 -0.54 -15.80 9.56
C ILE A 97 0.79 -15.80 10.31
N ALA A 98 1.79 -15.10 9.77
CA ALA A 98 3.05 -14.85 10.44
C ALA A 98 3.24 -13.35 10.70
N LEU A 99 3.64 -13.01 11.94
CA LEU A 99 4.10 -11.66 12.30
C LEU A 99 5.63 -11.66 12.30
N HIS A 100 6.22 -10.77 11.53
CA HIS A 100 7.67 -10.59 11.44
C HIS A 100 8.07 -9.25 12.04
N PRO A 101 9.23 -9.17 12.72
CA PRO A 101 9.74 -7.92 13.24
C PRO A 101 10.12 -6.97 12.09
N PHE A 102 10.29 -5.69 12.42
CA PHE A 102 10.85 -4.73 11.49
C PHE A 102 12.19 -5.23 10.94
N THR A 103 12.37 -5.08 9.63
CA THR A 103 13.61 -5.43 8.93
C THR A 103 13.96 -4.40 7.86
N LYS A 104 15.24 -4.20 7.64
CA LYS A 104 15.75 -3.41 6.51
C LYS A 104 15.68 -4.19 5.19
N GLU A 105 15.57 -5.51 5.26
CA GLU A 105 15.48 -6.41 4.10
C GLU A 105 14.02 -6.69 3.70
N VAL A 106 13.13 -5.71 3.88
CA VAL A 106 11.69 -5.84 3.54
C VAL A 106 11.44 -6.20 2.08
N GLN A 107 12.40 -5.91 1.21
CA GLN A 107 12.35 -6.24 -0.22
C GLN A 107 12.24 -7.75 -0.47
N GLU A 108 12.80 -8.59 0.39
CA GLU A 108 12.67 -10.05 0.29
C GLU A 108 11.21 -10.50 0.49
N TYR A 109 10.48 -9.82 1.37
CA TYR A 109 9.06 -10.10 1.57
C TYR A 109 8.22 -9.70 0.36
N TYR A 110 8.48 -8.52 -0.23
CA TYR A 110 7.82 -8.11 -1.47
C TYR A 110 8.11 -9.11 -2.60
N ALA A 111 9.39 -9.49 -2.80
CA ALA A 111 9.80 -10.39 -3.87
C ALA A 111 9.20 -11.81 -3.76
N HIS A 112 8.84 -12.24 -2.55
CA HIS A 112 8.28 -13.56 -2.28
C HIS A 112 6.78 -13.53 -1.92
N SER A 113 6.08 -12.48 -2.32
CA SER A 113 4.63 -12.35 -2.11
C SER A 113 3.86 -12.35 -3.42
N SER A 114 2.55 -12.52 -3.32
CA SER A 114 1.64 -12.54 -4.47
C SER A 114 0.84 -11.25 -4.58
N MET A 115 0.38 -10.69 -3.47
CA MET A 115 -0.35 -9.42 -3.44
C MET A 115 0.01 -8.63 -2.18
N TYR A 116 -0.23 -7.34 -2.23
CA TYR A 116 -0.05 -6.44 -1.10
C TYR A 116 -1.38 -5.90 -0.61
N VAL A 117 -1.56 -5.81 0.71
CA VAL A 117 -2.74 -5.22 1.33
C VAL A 117 -2.37 -4.02 2.19
N LEU A 118 -2.96 -2.86 1.89
CA LEU A 118 -2.92 -1.65 2.69
C LEU A 118 -4.26 -1.45 3.40
N SER A 119 -4.40 -2.00 4.60
CA SER A 119 -5.63 -1.94 5.41
C SER A 119 -5.75 -0.68 6.29
N SER A 120 -4.93 0.32 6.04
CA SER A 120 -4.80 1.52 6.88
C SER A 120 -6.11 2.27 7.07
N ARG A 121 -6.36 2.77 8.27
CA ARG A 121 -7.44 3.72 8.57
C ARG A 121 -7.05 5.15 8.20
N TRP A 122 -5.78 5.42 8.17
CA TRP A 122 -5.20 6.70 7.78
C TRP A 122 -3.83 6.49 7.13
N GLU A 123 -3.53 7.29 6.11
CA GLU A 123 -2.27 7.23 5.36
C GLU A 123 -1.89 8.63 4.85
N GLY A 124 -0.62 8.99 4.98
CA GLY A 124 -0.10 10.23 4.41
C GLY A 124 0.18 10.11 2.92
N PHE A 125 0.86 9.04 2.50
CA PHE A 125 1.18 8.77 1.11
C PHE A 125 1.14 7.27 0.78
N GLY A 126 1.67 6.41 1.68
CA GLY A 126 1.69 4.97 1.46
C GLY A 126 2.88 4.48 0.63
N LEU A 127 4.10 4.96 0.92
CA LEU A 127 5.33 4.51 0.22
C LEU A 127 5.44 2.99 0.14
N VAL A 128 5.10 2.27 1.21
CA VAL A 128 5.11 0.80 1.25
C VAL A 128 4.23 0.15 0.17
N MET A 129 3.17 0.82 -0.25
CA MET A 129 2.32 0.40 -1.36
C MET A 129 3.02 0.59 -2.71
N ILE A 130 3.70 1.72 -2.91
CA ILE A 130 4.49 1.98 -4.13
C ILE A 130 5.69 1.01 -4.20
N GLU A 131 6.32 0.72 -3.08
CA GLU A 131 7.37 -0.31 -2.97
C GLU A 131 6.85 -1.69 -3.39
N ALA A 132 5.67 -2.08 -2.92
CA ALA A 132 5.03 -3.33 -3.33
C ALA A 132 4.76 -3.37 -4.85
N MET A 133 4.26 -2.27 -5.41
CA MET A 133 4.04 -2.15 -6.86
C MET A 133 5.32 -2.25 -7.67
N ALA A 134 6.43 -1.67 -7.17
CA ALA A 134 7.74 -1.78 -7.82
C ALA A 134 8.23 -3.24 -7.90
N HIS A 135 7.80 -4.09 -6.96
CA HIS A 135 8.04 -5.54 -7.01
C HIS A 135 6.98 -6.31 -7.82
N GLY A 136 6.09 -5.61 -8.51
CA GLY A 136 5.04 -6.21 -9.35
C GLY A 136 3.89 -6.84 -8.56
N LEU A 137 3.63 -6.38 -7.33
CA LEU A 137 2.49 -6.86 -6.56
C LEU A 137 1.23 -6.06 -6.90
N PRO A 138 0.14 -6.73 -7.29
CA PRO A 138 -1.17 -6.11 -7.27
C PRO A 138 -1.55 -5.67 -5.86
N VAL A 139 -2.33 -4.58 -5.75
CA VAL A 139 -2.63 -3.94 -4.48
C VAL A 139 -4.11 -3.98 -4.14
N ILE A 140 -4.42 -4.31 -2.88
CA ILE A 140 -5.72 -4.06 -2.27
C ILE A 140 -5.51 -2.97 -1.23
N ALA A 141 -6.26 -1.86 -1.29
CA ALA A 141 -6.08 -0.75 -0.38
C ALA A 141 -7.39 -0.22 0.19
N SER A 142 -7.35 0.27 1.43
CA SER A 142 -8.45 1.05 2.00
C SER A 142 -8.75 2.26 1.13
N ASP A 143 -10.04 2.59 0.94
CA ASP A 143 -10.50 3.75 0.18
C ASP A 143 -10.30 5.04 1.00
N LEU A 144 -9.10 5.57 0.96
CA LEU A 144 -8.67 6.82 1.58
C LEU A 144 -8.49 7.90 0.49
N PRO A 145 -8.50 9.19 0.83
CA PRO A 145 -8.25 10.25 -0.16
C PRO A 145 -6.99 10.00 -0.99
N ILE A 146 -5.88 9.67 -0.34
CA ILE A 146 -4.59 9.42 -1.03
C ILE A 146 -4.58 8.14 -1.86
N THR A 147 -5.16 7.04 -1.38
CA THR A 147 -5.21 5.80 -2.15
C THR A 147 -6.18 5.92 -3.33
N ARG A 148 -7.28 6.66 -3.17
CA ARG A 148 -8.18 7.00 -4.27
C ARG A 148 -7.48 7.86 -5.32
N GLU A 149 -6.69 8.85 -4.93
CA GLU A 149 -5.91 9.68 -5.84
C GLU A 149 -4.90 8.85 -6.64
N LEU A 150 -4.16 7.96 -5.96
CA LEU A 150 -3.08 7.18 -6.58
C LEU A 150 -3.58 5.96 -7.36
N LEU A 151 -4.67 5.30 -6.93
CA LEU A 151 -5.06 3.98 -7.42
C LEU A 151 -6.39 3.94 -8.17
N LYS A 152 -7.20 4.99 -8.09
CA LYS A 152 -8.48 5.01 -8.79
C LYS A 152 -8.29 4.72 -10.29
N ASP A 153 -9.13 3.84 -10.81
CA ASP A 153 -9.12 3.43 -12.21
C ASP A 153 -7.80 2.76 -12.66
N LYS A 154 -7.06 2.18 -11.71
CA LYS A 154 -5.86 1.38 -12.00
C LYS A 154 -6.17 -0.11 -11.94
N ASP A 155 -6.00 -0.78 -13.06
CA ASP A 155 -6.34 -2.21 -13.21
C ASP A 155 -5.56 -3.15 -12.28
N MET A 156 -4.40 -2.72 -11.77
CA MET A 156 -3.56 -3.48 -10.83
C MET A 156 -3.94 -3.27 -9.36
N ALA A 157 -5.01 -2.53 -9.08
CA ALA A 157 -5.40 -2.22 -7.71
C ALA A 157 -6.92 -2.33 -7.50
N VAL A 158 -7.32 -2.68 -6.28
CA VAL A 158 -8.72 -2.70 -5.84
C VAL A 158 -8.85 -1.92 -4.54
N LEU A 159 -9.83 -1.01 -4.48
CA LEU A 159 -10.15 -0.27 -3.26
C LEU A 159 -11.32 -0.92 -2.52
N PHE A 160 -11.24 -0.92 -1.19
CA PHE A 160 -12.31 -1.34 -0.32
C PHE A 160 -12.65 -0.26 0.71
N GLU A 161 -13.88 -0.20 1.15
CA GLU A 161 -14.34 0.75 2.18
C GLU A 161 -13.54 0.56 3.47
N THR A 162 -12.95 1.65 3.97
CA THR A 162 -12.09 1.63 5.16
C THR A 162 -12.82 1.01 6.36
N GLY A 163 -12.25 -0.04 6.92
CA GLY A 163 -12.83 -0.76 8.06
C GLY A 163 -13.82 -1.88 7.68
N ASN A 164 -14.19 -2.02 6.42
CA ASN A 164 -15.13 -3.04 5.98
C ASN A 164 -14.45 -4.40 5.78
N ILE A 165 -14.53 -5.24 6.82
CA ILE A 165 -13.92 -6.58 6.87
C ILE A 165 -14.45 -7.48 5.75
N ALA A 166 -15.78 -7.48 5.51
CA ALA A 166 -16.39 -8.35 4.52
C ALA A 166 -15.96 -7.96 3.10
N GLN A 167 -15.91 -6.67 2.80
CA GLN A 167 -15.45 -6.18 1.51
C GLN A 167 -13.98 -6.46 1.28
N LEU A 168 -13.11 -6.30 2.31
CA LEU A 168 -11.70 -6.66 2.21
C LEU A 168 -11.51 -8.15 1.92
N ALA A 169 -12.24 -9.03 2.61
CA ALA A 169 -12.20 -10.47 2.34
C ALA A 169 -12.64 -10.79 0.91
N GLY A 170 -13.70 -10.14 0.41
CA GLY A 170 -14.15 -10.25 -0.98
C GLY A 170 -13.11 -9.77 -1.99
N CYS A 171 -12.42 -8.65 -1.71
CA CYS A 171 -11.32 -8.16 -2.55
C CYS A 171 -10.15 -9.12 -2.61
N MET A 172 -9.78 -9.75 -1.48
CA MET A 172 -8.73 -10.78 -1.45
C MET A 172 -9.13 -12.00 -2.30
N SER A 173 -10.36 -12.49 -2.17
CA SER A 173 -10.87 -13.61 -2.99
C SER A 173 -10.90 -13.23 -4.48
N TYR A 174 -11.47 -12.08 -4.83
CA TYR A 174 -11.48 -11.58 -6.20
C TYR A 174 -10.07 -11.52 -6.80
N MET A 175 -9.11 -10.99 -6.03
CA MET A 175 -7.74 -10.88 -6.48
C MET A 175 -7.07 -12.27 -6.61
N ALA A 176 -7.28 -13.18 -5.66
CA ALA A 176 -6.71 -14.53 -5.69
C ALA A 176 -7.19 -15.36 -6.88
N ASP A 177 -8.44 -15.18 -7.31
CA ASP A 177 -9.06 -15.92 -8.42
C ASP A 177 -8.68 -15.40 -9.81
N ARG A 178 -8.09 -14.20 -9.91
CA ARG A 178 -7.67 -13.64 -11.20
C ARG A 178 -6.60 -14.49 -11.88
N THR A 179 -6.62 -14.48 -13.20
CA THR A 179 -5.67 -15.25 -14.05
C THR A 179 -4.63 -14.37 -14.72
N ASP A 180 -4.82 -13.04 -14.74
CA ASP A 180 -3.98 -12.06 -15.45
C ASP A 180 -2.91 -11.39 -14.55
N TRP A 181 -2.38 -12.15 -13.60
CA TRP A 181 -1.41 -11.68 -12.61
C TRP A 181 -0.15 -11.06 -13.21
N GLU A 182 0.37 -11.66 -14.25
CA GLU A 182 1.58 -11.15 -14.91
C GLU A 182 1.32 -9.77 -15.53
N TRP A 183 0.18 -9.61 -16.17
CA TRP A 183 -0.23 -8.33 -16.72
C TRP A 183 -0.43 -7.28 -15.61
N MET A 184 -1.14 -7.61 -14.55
CA MET A 184 -1.33 -6.72 -13.40
C MET A 184 0.00 -6.32 -12.76
N GLY A 185 0.89 -7.28 -12.57
CA GLY A 185 2.22 -7.04 -12.03
C GLY A 185 3.08 -6.14 -12.93
N ASN A 186 2.98 -6.28 -14.26
CA ASN A 186 3.66 -5.39 -15.21
C ASN A 186 3.11 -3.97 -15.10
N LYS A 187 1.79 -3.79 -15.00
CA LYS A 187 1.15 -2.49 -14.79
C LYS A 187 1.54 -1.85 -13.46
N ALA A 188 1.66 -2.64 -12.41
CA ALA A 188 2.11 -2.15 -11.10
C ALA A 188 3.54 -1.59 -11.18
N VAL A 189 4.47 -2.31 -11.82
CA VAL A 189 5.86 -1.86 -12.02
C VAL A 189 5.91 -0.59 -12.88
N GLU A 190 5.20 -0.56 -14.01
CA GLU A 190 5.13 0.60 -14.88
C GLU A 190 4.64 1.85 -14.13
N TYR A 191 3.63 1.68 -13.29
CA TYR A 191 3.11 2.78 -12.48
C TYR A 191 4.08 3.20 -11.37
N ALA A 192 4.69 2.25 -10.65
CA ALA A 192 5.66 2.55 -9.60
C ALA A 192 6.90 3.29 -10.15
N ASP A 193 7.29 3.04 -11.39
CA ASP A 193 8.40 3.72 -12.06
C ASP A 193 8.15 5.24 -12.25
N THR A 194 6.89 5.68 -12.23
CA THR A 194 6.58 7.13 -12.23
C THR A 194 7.06 7.84 -10.96
N PHE A 195 7.25 7.11 -9.88
CA PHE A 195 7.78 7.61 -8.59
C PHE A 195 9.29 7.42 -8.45
N HIS A 196 9.99 6.95 -9.50
CA HIS A 196 11.44 6.78 -9.45
C HIS A 196 12.12 8.12 -9.12
N ILE A 197 13.18 8.05 -8.29
CA ILE A 197 13.86 9.26 -7.76
C ILE A 197 14.29 10.23 -8.87
N GLU A 198 14.78 9.73 -10.01
CA GLU A 198 15.20 10.58 -11.13
C GLU A 198 14.03 11.37 -11.71
N LYS A 199 12.86 10.74 -11.92
CA LYS A 199 11.65 11.40 -12.45
C LYS A 199 11.10 12.46 -11.50
N VAL A 200 11.17 12.17 -10.19
CA VAL A 200 10.77 13.14 -9.16
C VAL A 200 11.76 14.31 -9.12
N CYS A 201 13.06 14.06 -9.23
CA CYS A 201 14.07 15.10 -9.33
C CYS A 201 13.88 15.98 -10.59
N ASP A 202 13.53 15.39 -11.72
CA ASP A 202 13.22 16.15 -12.94
C ASP A 202 12.00 17.07 -12.75
N SER A 203 10.96 16.59 -12.07
CA SER A 203 9.80 17.40 -11.72
C SER A 203 10.18 18.58 -10.85
N TRP A 204 11.01 18.38 -9.83
CA TRP A 204 11.56 19.45 -9.00
C TRP A 204 12.41 20.45 -9.80
N ASN A 205 13.31 19.95 -10.66
CA ASN A 205 14.13 20.79 -11.51
C ASN A 205 13.28 21.67 -12.44
N ASN A 206 12.22 21.09 -13.01
CA ASN A 206 11.31 21.83 -13.90
C ASN A 206 10.55 22.91 -13.13
N LEU A 207 10.03 22.58 -11.93
CA LEU A 207 9.37 23.55 -11.06
C LEU A 207 10.31 24.72 -10.69
N LEU A 208 11.53 24.40 -10.24
CA LEU A 208 12.52 25.39 -9.87
C LEU A 208 12.90 26.31 -11.06
N LYS A 209 13.06 25.74 -12.26
CA LYS A 209 13.30 26.54 -13.47
C LYS A 209 12.15 27.50 -13.76
N LYS A 210 10.89 27.06 -13.65
CA LYS A 210 9.71 27.91 -13.81
C LYS A 210 9.72 29.08 -12.81
N VAL A 211 10.04 28.80 -11.54
CA VAL A 211 10.05 29.80 -10.46
C VAL A 211 11.20 30.80 -10.64
N VAL A 212 12.42 30.31 -10.95
CA VAL A 212 13.63 31.14 -11.01
C VAL A 212 13.70 31.97 -12.30
N TYR A 213 13.34 31.36 -13.42
CA TYR A 213 13.53 32.03 -14.75
C TYR A 213 12.23 32.56 -15.35
N GLY A 214 11.09 32.43 -14.64
CA GLY A 214 9.84 33.04 -15.06
C GLY A 214 9.32 32.58 -16.43
N THR A 215 9.62 31.35 -16.82
CA THR A 215 9.04 30.79 -18.04
C THR A 215 7.55 30.49 -17.80
N ARG A 216 6.72 31.37 -18.38
CA ARG A 216 5.26 31.27 -18.44
C ARG A 216 4.81 30.08 -19.29
#